data_95c85ed5f959a4d1d3da3cacb14b1def
#
_entry.id   95c85ed5f959a4d1d3da3cacb14b1def
#
_cell.length_a   1.000
_cell.length_b   1.000
_cell.length_c   1.000
_cell.angle_alpha   90.00
_cell.angle_beta   90.00
_cell.angle_gamma   90.00
#
_symmetry.space_group_name_H-M   'P 1'
#
loop_
_entity.id
_entity.type
_entity.pdbx_description
1 polymer ?
#
loop_
_entity_poly.entity_id
_entity_poly.type
_entity_poly.pdbx_seq_one_letter_code
_entity_poly.pdbx_strand_id
1 'polypeptide(L)'
;MAPFPPIAAVSLECVNVTWNSDLDGTYIDPTGQTSGQPELAVQFAFPLTSGNYYAPAQPVTWYTASWLLNGTGKGYVAQCLVGPSGVVALSAGLSYDVWSKITGSPESPQKFAGVQAVY
;
A
#
# COMPACT_ATOMS: atom_id res chain seq x y z
N MET A 1 -15.51 -1.77 0.31
CA MET A 1 -14.24 -2.49 0.16
C MET A 1 -14.08 -3.48 1.30
N ALA A 2 -13.69 -4.69 0.96
CA ALA A 2 -13.52 -5.72 1.97
C ALA A 2 -12.30 -5.41 2.86
N PRO A 3 -12.36 -5.72 4.17
CA PRO A 3 -11.20 -5.56 5.03
C PRO A 3 -10.12 -6.58 4.68
N PHE A 4 -8.88 -6.26 5.05
CA PHE A 4 -7.81 -7.23 4.99
C PHE A 4 -8.03 -8.32 6.05
N PRO A 5 -7.54 -9.55 5.84
CA PRO A 5 -7.55 -10.55 6.90
C PRO A 5 -6.81 -10.02 8.14
N PRO A 6 -7.31 -10.28 9.35
CA PRO A 6 -6.61 -9.85 10.56
C PRO A 6 -5.21 -10.47 10.67
N ILE A 7 -4.28 -9.70 11.23
CA ILE A 7 -2.92 -10.17 11.46
C ILE A 7 -2.56 -10.06 12.93
N ALA A 8 -1.65 -10.92 13.40
CA ALA A 8 -1.15 -10.86 14.76
C ALA A 8 -0.04 -9.79 14.87
N ALA A 9 -0.08 -8.99 15.94
CA ALA A 9 0.93 -7.96 16.16
C ALA A 9 2.35 -8.54 16.30
N VAL A 10 2.47 -9.80 16.75
CA VAL A 10 3.75 -10.45 16.93
C VAL A 10 4.26 -11.16 15.69
N SER A 11 3.47 -11.20 14.62
CA SER A 11 3.83 -11.85 13.36
C SER A 11 4.38 -10.86 12.37
N LEU A 12 5.31 -11.33 11.53
CA LEU A 12 5.83 -10.55 10.42
C LEU A 12 5.06 -10.96 9.16
N GLU A 13 4.29 -10.04 8.62
CA GLU A 13 3.39 -10.34 7.51
C GLU A 13 3.39 -9.23 6.46
N CYS A 14 3.10 -9.58 5.22
CA CYS A 14 3.00 -8.62 4.14
C CYS A 14 1.57 -8.12 4.00
N VAL A 15 1.41 -6.81 3.90
CA VAL A 15 0.16 -6.18 3.49
C VAL A 15 0.30 -5.81 2.02
N ASN A 16 -0.59 -6.32 1.19
CA ASN A 16 -0.53 -6.17 -0.25
C ASN A 16 -1.66 -5.28 -0.77
N VAL A 17 -1.33 -4.39 -1.68
CA VAL A 17 -2.29 -3.53 -2.36
C VAL A 17 -2.10 -3.67 -3.86
N THR A 18 -3.19 -3.94 -4.58
CA THR A 18 -3.16 -4.05 -6.04
C THR A 18 -3.48 -2.71 -6.66
N TRP A 19 -2.61 -2.28 -7.58
CA TRP A 19 -2.80 -1.10 -8.39
C TRP A 19 -3.13 -1.48 -9.82
N ASN A 20 -4.07 -0.78 -10.41
CA ASN A 20 -4.32 -0.92 -11.84
C ASN A 20 -3.22 -0.24 -12.63
N SER A 21 -2.97 -0.71 -13.83
CA SER A 21 -1.88 -0.25 -14.67
C SER A 21 -2.20 1.04 -15.44
N ASP A 22 -3.25 1.74 -15.08
CA ASP A 22 -3.73 2.90 -15.81
C ASP A 22 -3.63 4.13 -14.92
N LEU A 23 -2.65 4.98 -15.22
CA LEU A 23 -2.49 6.28 -14.60
C LEU A 23 -2.85 7.35 -15.62
N ASP A 24 -3.83 8.20 -15.28
CA ASP A 24 -4.24 9.31 -16.10
C ASP A 24 -4.63 8.88 -17.54
N GLY A 25 -5.33 7.74 -17.64
CA GLY A 25 -5.77 7.21 -18.92
C GLY A 25 -4.68 6.57 -19.76
N THR A 26 -3.46 6.49 -19.24
CA THR A 26 -2.31 5.93 -19.95
C THR A 26 -1.81 4.69 -19.23
N TYR A 27 -1.56 3.62 -19.99
CA TYR A 27 -0.98 2.41 -19.44
C TYR A 27 0.44 2.68 -18.96
N ILE A 28 0.69 2.42 -17.68
CA ILE A 28 2.01 2.60 -17.08
C ILE A 28 2.32 1.39 -16.21
N ASP A 29 3.53 0.84 -16.38
CA ASP A 29 4.07 -0.17 -15.50
C ASP A 29 4.90 0.53 -14.41
N PRO A 30 4.40 0.59 -13.15
CA PRO A 30 5.12 1.27 -12.08
C PRO A 30 6.27 0.45 -11.50
N THR A 31 6.42 -0.82 -11.89
CA THR A 31 7.42 -1.72 -11.30
C THR A 31 8.80 -1.58 -11.91
N GLY A 32 8.91 -0.91 -13.05
CA GLY A 32 10.17 -0.78 -13.75
C GLY A 32 10.56 -1.99 -14.60
N GLN A 33 9.69 -2.98 -14.73
CA GLN A 33 9.98 -4.18 -15.52
C GLN A 33 9.77 -3.98 -17.02
N THR A 34 8.97 -2.98 -17.40
CA THR A 34 8.73 -2.66 -18.81
C THR A 34 9.80 -1.70 -19.31
N SER A 35 10.43 -2.04 -20.43
CA SER A 35 11.46 -1.20 -21.04
C SER A 35 10.93 0.19 -21.34
N GLY A 36 11.69 1.22 -20.96
CA GLY A 36 11.31 2.60 -21.15
C GLY A 36 10.40 3.17 -20.07
N GLN A 37 9.99 2.36 -19.09
CA GLN A 37 9.17 2.81 -17.98
C GLN A 37 9.94 2.60 -16.68
N PRO A 38 10.38 3.66 -16.00
CA PRO A 38 11.15 3.52 -14.77
C PRO A 38 10.27 3.04 -13.61
N GLU A 39 10.90 2.42 -12.63
CA GLU A 39 10.22 2.09 -11.39
C GLU A 39 9.76 3.36 -10.69
N LEU A 40 8.51 3.36 -10.22
CA LEU A 40 7.96 4.44 -9.42
C LEU A 40 7.97 4.02 -7.95
N ALA A 41 8.29 4.96 -7.07
CA ALA A 41 8.29 4.70 -5.65
C ALA A 41 6.87 4.46 -5.17
N VAL A 42 6.69 3.45 -4.30
CA VAL A 42 5.41 3.14 -3.69
C VAL A 42 5.56 3.19 -2.17
N GLN A 43 4.56 3.75 -1.51
CA GLN A 43 4.54 3.91 -0.07
C GLN A 43 3.20 3.48 0.49
N PHE A 44 3.21 3.07 1.76
CA PHE A 44 2.00 2.73 2.51
C PHE A 44 1.91 3.62 3.74
N ALA A 45 0.67 3.89 4.17
CA ALA A 45 0.41 4.55 5.44
C ALA A 45 -0.65 3.76 6.21
N PHE A 46 -0.53 3.77 7.52
CA PHE A 46 -1.41 3.02 8.41
C PHE A 46 -1.95 3.92 9.51
N PRO A 47 -2.71 4.99 9.18
CA PRO A 47 -3.36 5.78 10.21
C PRO A 47 -4.45 4.96 10.89
N LEU A 48 -4.76 5.28 12.13
CA LEU A 48 -5.88 4.65 12.82
C LEU A 48 -7.16 4.87 12.03
N THR A 49 -8.05 3.89 12.06
CA THR A 49 -9.32 3.94 11.33
C THR A 49 -10.11 5.18 11.72
N SER A 50 -10.46 6.00 10.74
CA SER A 50 -11.14 7.28 10.97
C SER A 50 -12.51 7.38 10.28
N GLY A 51 -12.80 6.46 9.35
CA GLY A 51 -14.00 6.53 8.53
C GLY A 51 -13.91 7.51 7.37
N ASN A 52 -12.77 8.19 7.20
CA ASN A 52 -12.56 9.10 6.08
C ASN A 52 -11.78 8.37 4.98
N TYR A 53 -12.43 8.17 3.84
CA TYR A 53 -11.83 7.42 2.72
C TYR A 53 -11.39 8.32 1.56
N TYR A 54 -11.45 9.64 1.75
CA TYR A 54 -10.99 10.60 0.74
C TYR A 54 -9.55 11.03 0.95
N ALA A 55 -9.09 11.01 2.20
CA ALA A 55 -7.72 11.35 2.55
C ALA A 55 -7.35 10.63 3.84
N PRO A 56 -6.05 10.26 4.03
CA PRO A 56 -5.63 9.65 5.28
C PRO A 56 -5.75 10.62 6.46
N ALA A 57 -6.06 10.09 7.64
CA ALA A 57 -6.12 10.89 8.86
C ALA A 57 -4.75 11.49 9.16
N GLN A 58 -4.74 12.75 9.57
CA GLN A 58 -3.49 13.47 9.88
C GLN A 58 -3.20 13.42 11.39
N PRO A 59 -1.93 13.40 11.80
CA PRO A 59 -0.74 13.32 10.94
C PRO A 59 -0.57 11.92 10.35
N VAL A 60 -0.01 11.84 9.15
CA VAL A 60 0.21 10.57 8.48
C VAL A 60 1.69 10.36 8.21
N THR A 61 2.16 9.15 8.44
CA THR A 61 3.52 8.73 8.11
C THR A 61 3.46 7.77 6.93
N TRP A 62 4.24 8.06 5.90
CA TRP A 62 4.35 7.20 4.73
C TRP A 62 5.59 6.33 4.86
N TYR A 63 5.40 5.02 4.71
CA TYR A 63 6.47 4.02 4.81
C TYR A 63 6.82 3.51 3.43
N THR A 64 8.11 3.35 3.17
CA THR A 64 8.58 2.80 1.91
C THR A 64 8.09 1.36 1.75
N ALA A 65 7.53 1.07 0.60
CA ALA A 65 7.07 -0.27 0.24
C ALA A 65 7.77 -0.71 -1.03
N SER A 66 7.49 -1.91 -1.49
CA SER A 66 8.10 -2.47 -2.68
C SER A 66 7.07 -3.10 -3.59
N TRP A 67 7.44 -3.26 -4.86
CA TRP A 67 6.61 -3.95 -5.83
C TRP A 67 6.90 -5.44 -5.78
N LEU A 68 5.83 -6.25 -5.82
CA LEU A 68 5.96 -7.68 -6.01
C LEU A 68 6.26 -7.91 -7.49
N LEU A 69 7.50 -8.25 -7.78
CA LEU A 69 7.92 -8.59 -9.13
C LEU A 69 7.39 -10.00 -9.44
N ASN A 70 7.27 -10.38 -10.66
CA ASN A 70 6.67 -11.64 -11.10
C ASN A 70 5.16 -11.70 -10.92
N GLY A 71 4.52 -10.56 -10.66
CA GLY A 71 3.08 -10.47 -10.72
C GLY A 71 2.64 -10.75 -12.16
N THR A 72 1.61 -11.58 -12.31
CA THR A 72 1.02 -11.84 -13.61
C THR A 72 -0.42 -11.36 -13.58
N GLY A 73 -0.92 -10.87 -14.69
CA GLY A 73 -2.30 -10.46 -14.79
C GLY A 73 -2.49 -8.97 -14.87
N LYS A 74 -3.63 -8.51 -14.39
CA LYS A 74 -4.16 -7.17 -14.69
C LYS A 74 -3.91 -6.17 -13.57
N GLY A 75 -2.78 -6.18 -12.99
CA GLY A 75 -2.48 -5.21 -11.96
C GLY A 75 -1.09 -5.44 -11.40
N TYR A 76 -0.64 -4.45 -10.67
CA TYR A 76 0.66 -4.51 -10.03
C TYR A 76 0.45 -4.50 -8.52
N VAL A 77 1.13 -5.41 -7.83
CA VAL A 77 0.96 -5.58 -6.39
C VAL A 77 2.10 -4.88 -5.66
N ALA A 78 1.74 -3.91 -4.83
CA ALA A 78 2.67 -3.32 -3.88
C ALA A 78 2.56 -4.06 -2.55
N GLN A 79 3.67 -4.23 -1.86
CA GLN A 79 3.69 -4.91 -0.57
C GLN A 79 4.49 -4.14 0.46
N CYS A 80 4.01 -4.20 1.70
CA CYS A 80 4.68 -3.60 2.85
C CYS A 80 4.77 -4.66 3.95
N LEU A 81 5.98 -4.90 4.43
CA LEU A 81 6.21 -5.87 5.49
C LEU A 81 5.94 -5.22 6.83
N VAL A 82 4.91 -5.70 7.53
CA VAL A 82 4.51 -5.18 8.83
C VAL A 82 4.78 -6.19 9.94
N GLY A 83 5.07 -5.68 11.12
CA GLY A 83 5.34 -6.50 12.29
C GLY A 83 6.71 -6.24 12.88
N PRO A 84 7.12 -7.01 13.90
CA PRO A 84 8.43 -6.85 14.51
C PRO A 84 9.52 -7.04 13.45
N SER A 85 10.48 -6.12 13.39
CA SER A 85 11.55 -6.10 12.40
C SER A 85 11.10 -5.83 10.95
N GLY A 86 9.83 -5.49 10.75
CA GLY A 86 9.33 -5.06 9.45
C GLY A 86 9.52 -3.58 9.22
N VAL A 87 8.89 -3.06 8.17
CA VAL A 87 8.94 -1.63 7.85
C VAL A 87 8.22 -0.83 8.94
N VAL A 88 7.13 -1.36 9.47
CA VAL A 88 6.34 -0.73 10.51
C VAL A 88 5.76 -1.79 11.42
N ALA A 89 5.68 -1.51 12.72
CA ALA A 89 5.02 -2.37 13.70
C ALA A 89 3.65 -1.78 14.03
N LEU A 90 2.61 -2.59 13.97
CA LEU A 90 1.25 -2.20 14.31
C LEU A 90 0.87 -2.79 15.66
N SER A 91 0.04 -2.06 16.41
CA SER A 91 -0.31 -2.44 17.79
C SER A 91 -1.49 -3.37 17.85
N ALA A 92 -1.41 -4.37 18.72
CA ALA A 92 -2.50 -5.32 18.96
C ALA A 92 -3.75 -4.59 19.48
N GLY A 93 -4.91 -5.05 19.06
CA GLY A 93 -6.19 -4.51 19.51
C GLY A 93 -6.65 -3.27 18.75
N LEU A 94 -5.88 -2.82 17.78
CA LEU A 94 -6.22 -1.63 16.99
C LEU A 94 -6.54 -2.02 15.55
N SER A 95 -7.26 -1.13 14.88
CA SER A 95 -7.52 -1.24 13.44
C SER A 95 -6.97 -0.01 12.73
N TYR A 96 -6.42 -0.23 11.55
CA TYR A 96 -5.73 0.80 10.79
C TYR A 96 -6.32 0.89 9.40
N ASP A 97 -6.47 2.10 8.89
CA ASP A 97 -6.75 2.30 7.47
C ASP A 97 -5.46 2.01 6.70
N VAL A 98 -5.58 1.34 5.57
CA VAL A 98 -4.45 1.07 4.70
C VAL A 98 -4.54 1.99 3.49
N TRP A 99 -3.56 2.86 3.36
CA TRP A 99 -3.42 3.77 2.23
C TRP A 99 -2.15 3.43 1.47
N SER A 100 -2.21 3.54 0.17
CA SER A 100 -1.03 3.38 -0.69
C SER A 100 -0.90 4.59 -1.60
N LYS A 101 0.33 4.97 -1.91
CA LYS A 101 0.65 6.10 -2.75
C LYS A 101 1.76 5.71 -3.72
N ILE A 102 1.58 6.07 -4.99
CA ILE A 102 2.64 5.98 -5.99
C ILE A 102 3.14 7.39 -6.25
N THR A 103 4.44 7.59 -6.13
CA THR A 103 5.06 8.87 -6.45
C THR A 103 5.43 8.87 -7.92
N GLY A 104 4.75 9.70 -8.69
CA GLY A 104 4.98 9.83 -10.12
C GLY A 104 5.07 11.28 -10.53
N SER A 105 5.27 11.51 -11.83
CA SER A 105 5.27 12.84 -12.42
C SER A 105 4.37 12.80 -13.65
N PRO A 106 3.36 13.66 -13.75
CA PRO A 106 3.04 14.76 -12.83
C PRO A 106 2.19 14.40 -11.62
N GLU A 107 1.72 13.16 -11.50
CA GLU A 107 0.76 12.78 -10.49
C GLU A 107 1.34 11.81 -9.46
N SER A 108 0.84 11.92 -8.23
CA SER A 108 1.16 10.99 -7.15
C SER A 108 -0.16 10.48 -6.57
N PRO A 109 -0.79 9.50 -7.21
CA PRO A 109 -2.10 9.01 -6.79
C PRO A 109 -2.03 8.32 -5.43
N GLN A 110 -3.08 8.52 -4.64
CA GLN A 110 -3.28 7.87 -3.35
C GLN A 110 -4.53 7.04 -3.40
N LYS A 111 -4.54 5.94 -2.66
CA LYS A 111 -5.64 4.99 -2.70
C LYS A 111 -5.90 4.44 -1.31
N PHE A 112 -7.17 4.49 -0.88
CA PHE A 112 -7.63 3.74 0.29
C PHE A 112 -7.83 2.29 -0.13
N ALA A 113 -7.14 1.37 0.55
CA ALA A 113 -7.14 -0.03 0.14
C ALA A 113 -7.98 -0.93 1.06
N GLY A 114 -8.31 -0.48 2.26
CA GLY A 114 -9.12 -1.25 3.19
C GLY A 114 -8.68 -1.03 4.62
N VAL A 115 -9.20 -1.86 5.52
CA VAL A 115 -8.92 -1.77 6.95
C VAL A 115 -8.14 -3.02 7.38
N GLN A 116 -7.07 -2.82 8.13
CA GLN A 116 -6.24 -3.89 8.69
C GLN A 116 -6.46 -3.94 10.20
N ALA A 117 -7.06 -5.02 10.68
CA ALA A 117 -7.20 -5.28 12.10
C ALA A 117 -5.96 -6.03 12.60
N VAL A 118 -5.55 -5.75 13.84
CA VAL A 118 -4.36 -6.35 14.46
C VAL A 118 -4.75 -6.95 15.81
N TYR A 119 -4.37 -8.17 16.07
CA TYR A 119 -4.64 -8.83 17.34
C TYR A 119 -3.37 -9.31 18.07
#